data_8ab0063c28b414c06cee7fef7c943f61
#
_entry.id   8ab0063c28b414c06cee7fef7c943f61
#
_cell.length_a   1.000
_cell.length_b   1.000
_cell.length_c   1.000
_cell.angle_alpha   90.00
_cell.angle_beta   90.00
_cell.angle_gamma   90.00
#
_symmetry.space_group_name_H-M   'P 1'
#
loop_
_entity.id
_entity.type
_entity.pdbx_description
1 polymer ?
#
loop_
_entity_poly.entity_id
_entity_poly.type
_entity_poly.pdbx_seq_one_letter_code
_entity_poly.pdbx_strand_id
1 'polypeptide(L)'
;VTTPVPETVDWHKPSLSRPYPKLAKYDDINIQVSIKKQRVYLKNHDQTLYTMLASTGKHGSDTPKGHFEIQAERGQHFFNTQSGEGANYWVSFKDHGIYLFHSVPVDANDQYIVKEAQQLGKVANSHGCIRLTIADAKWLYENISTHTPVVVS
;
A
#
# COMPACT_ATOMS: atom_id res chain seq x y z
N VAL A 1 16.23 4.02 -6.62
CA VAL A 1 16.01 5.46 -6.75
C VAL A 1 14.58 5.79 -6.31
N THR A 2 14.44 6.74 -5.41
CA THR A 2 13.13 7.15 -4.91
C THR A 2 12.45 8.06 -5.93
N THR A 3 11.19 7.74 -6.27
CA THR A 3 10.38 8.58 -7.15
C THR A 3 10.08 9.91 -6.43
N PRO A 4 10.35 11.07 -7.06
CA PRO A 4 10.01 12.35 -6.46
C PRO A 4 8.51 12.46 -6.20
N VAL A 5 8.14 13.08 -5.08
CA VAL A 5 6.74 13.32 -4.73
C VAL A 5 6.40 14.76 -5.06
N PRO A 6 5.43 15.03 -5.93
CA PRO A 6 5.03 16.39 -6.23
C PRO A 6 4.43 17.07 -5.00
N GLU A 7 4.39 18.40 -4.99
CA GLU A 7 3.80 19.17 -3.90
C GLU A 7 2.34 18.75 -3.65
N THR A 8 1.58 18.57 -4.73
CA THR A 8 0.21 18.05 -4.66
C THR A 8 0.19 16.64 -5.24
N VAL A 9 -0.20 15.67 -4.42
CA VAL A 9 -0.27 14.27 -4.83
C VAL A 9 -1.64 13.98 -5.44
N ASP A 10 -1.65 13.37 -6.63
CA ASP A 10 -2.90 12.81 -7.17
C ASP A 10 -3.07 11.37 -6.64
N TRP A 11 -3.75 11.26 -5.53
CA TRP A 11 -3.93 10.00 -4.82
C TRP A 11 -5.02 9.12 -5.45
N HIS A 12 -5.67 9.56 -6.53
CA HIS A 12 -6.64 8.76 -7.29
C HIS A 12 -5.96 7.86 -8.31
N LYS A 13 -4.88 8.33 -8.94
CA LYS A 13 -4.25 7.72 -10.12
C LYS A 13 -3.09 6.80 -9.76
N PRO A 14 -2.65 5.93 -10.70
CA PRO A 14 -1.44 5.16 -10.50
C PRO A 14 -0.25 6.06 -10.15
N SER A 15 0.66 5.55 -9.32
CA SER A 15 1.85 6.32 -8.91
C SER A 15 2.78 6.66 -10.08
N LEU A 16 2.83 5.80 -11.10
CA LEU A 16 3.64 6.02 -12.29
C LEU A 16 2.75 6.17 -13.52
N SER A 17 3.25 6.88 -14.52
CA SER A 17 2.51 7.08 -15.77
C SER A 17 2.53 5.89 -16.71
N ARG A 18 3.41 4.90 -16.46
CA ARG A 18 3.49 3.68 -17.28
C ARG A 18 2.48 2.62 -16.82
N PRO A 19 2.12 1.66 -17.70
CA PRO A 19 1.20 0.59 -17.33
C PRO A 19 1.73 -0.29 -16.18
N TYR A 20 0.82 -0.89 -15.43
CA TYR A 20 1.20 -1.90 -14.44
C TYR A 20 1.80 -3.13 -15.14
N PRO A 21 2.75 -3.81 -14.49
CA PRO A 21 3.33 -5.02 -15.06
C PRO A 21 2.31 -6.16 -15.10
N LYS A 22 2.46 -7.04 -16.10
CA LYS A 22 1.67 -8.28 -16.16
C LYS A 22 2.39 -9.34 -15.34
N LEU A 23 1.90 -9.62 -14.14
CA LEU A 23 2.58 -10.50 -13.19
C LEU A 23 2.80 -11.92 -13.73
N ALA A 24 1.90 -12.41 -14.59
CA ALA A 24 2.02 -13.74 -15.18
C ALA A 24 3.28 -13.92 -16.03
N LYS A 25 3.94 -12.84 -16.44
CA LYS A 25 5.18 -12.90 -17.22
C LYS A 25 6.43 -13.12 -16.39
N TYR A 26 6.32 -13.10 -15.07
CA TYR A 26 7.47 -13.14 -14.15
C TYR A 26 7.37 -14.35 -13.23
N ASP A 27 8.52 -14.85 -12.80
CA ASP A 27 8.62 -16.10 -12.03
C ASP A 27 8.92 -15.91 -10.55
N ASP A 28 9.30 -14.70 -10.13
CA ASP A 28 9.69 -14.46 -8.73
C ASP A 28 9.24 -13.08 -8.26
N ILE A 29 7.93 -12.85 -8.30
CA ILE A 29 7.34 -11.58 -7.85
C ILE A 29 7.47 -11.46 -6.34
N ASN A 30 7.93 -10.30 -5.89
CA ASN A 30 7.98 -9.97 -4.47
C ASN A 30 7.74 -8.48 -4.27
N ILE A 31 7.37 -8.12 -3.03
CA ILE A 31 7.08 -6.74 -2.65
C ILE A 31 8.09 -6.30 -1.60
N GLN A 32 8.67 -5.13 -1.79
CA GLN A 32 9.53 -4.51 -0.78
C GLN A 32 8.93 -3.18 -0.35
N VAL A 33 8.77 -3.00 0.95
CA VAL A 33 8.26 -1.77 1.55
C VAL A 33 9.42 -1.06 2.25
N SER A 34 9.69 0.18 1.84
CA SER A 34 10.69 1.03 2.50
C SER A 34 9.98 2.06 3.37
N ILE A 35 10.08 1.90 4.68
CA ILE A 35 9.52 2.86 5.65
C ILE A 35 10.26 4.19 5.53
N LYS A 36 11.58 4.14 5.41
CA LYS A 36 12.40 5.34 5.27
C LYS A 36 12.00 6.19 4.05
N LYS A 37 11.75 5.53 2.92
CA LYS A 37 11.45 6.23 1.66
C LYS A 37 9.96 6.44 1.43
N GLN A 38 9.09 5.80 2.21
CA GLN A 38 7.64 5.81 2.04
C GLN A 38 7.26 5.38 0.62
N ARG A 39 7.78 4.21 0.23
CA ARG A 39 7.56 3.61 -1.10
C ARG A 39 7.34 2.12 -0.98
N VAL A 40 6.54 1.60 -1.90
CA VAL A 40 6.37 0.16 -2.12
C VAL A 40 6.94 -0.18 -3.49
N TYR A 41 7.84 -1.14 -3.53
CA TYR A 41 8.47 -1.61 -4.75
C TYR A 41 7.93 -2.98 -5.11
N LEU A 42 7.35 -3.09 -6.29
CA LEU A 42 6.96 -4.38 -6.86
C LEU A 42 8.14 -4.88 -7.67
N LYS A 43 8.66 -6.07 -7.33
CA LYS A 43 9.91 -6.58 -7.91
C LYS A 43 9.73 -7.98 -8.49
N ASN A 44 10.61 -8.31 -9.43
CA ASN A 44 10.86 -9.68 -9.86
C ASN A 44 12.33 -9.95 -9.61
N HIS A 45 12.67 -10.91 -8.74
CA HIS A 45 14.01 -11.05 -8.16
C HIS A 45 14.44 -9.68 -7.58
N ASP A 46 15.55 -9.13 -8.02
CA ASP A 46 16.06 -7.84 -7.56
C ASP A 46 15.66 -6.69 -8.49
N GLN A 47 14.95 -6.97 -9.58
CA GLN A 47 14.54 -5.96 -10.55
C GLN A 47 13.24 -5.28 -10.11
N THR A 48 13.25 -3.96 -10.00
CA THR A 48 12.05 -3.20 -9.70
C THR A 48 11.21 -3.04 -10.96
N LEU A 49 9.98 -3.55 -10.92
CA LEU A 49 9.03 -3.46 -12.01
C LEU A 49 8.15 -2.21 -11.91
N TYR A 50 7.79 -1.82 -10.69
CA TYR A 50 6.89 -0.70 -10.45
C TYR A 50 7.14 -0.12 -9.06
N THR A 51 7.01 1.20 -8.92
CA THR A 51 7.19 1.90 -7.64
C THR A 51 5.90 2.64 -7.29
N MET A 52 5.40 2.42 -6.08
CA MET A 52 4.18 3.03 -5.58
C MET A 52 4.49 4.01 -4.46
N LEU A 53 3.79 5.14 -4.44
CA LEU A 53 3.79 6.04 -3.29
C LEU A 53 3.07 5.35 -2.14
N ALA A 54 3.59 5.50 -0.93
CA ALA A 54 3.02 4.84 0.24
C ALA A 54 3.10 5.73 1.47
N SER A 55 2.21 5.46 2.43
CA SER A 55 2.32 5.98 3.80
C SER A 55 2.20 4.81 4.76
N THR A 56 3.25 4.57 5.53
CA THR A 56 3.30 3.50 6.53
C THR A 56 2.83 4.01 7.89
N GLY A 57 2.95 3.18 8.93
CA GLY A 57 2.51 3.53 10.27
C GLY A 57 3.28 4.72 10.87
N LYS A 58 2.55 5.62 11.53
CA LYS A 58 3.13 6.77 12.23
C LYS A 58 3.93 6.30 13.43
N HIS A 59 4.78 7.19 13.97
CA HIS A 59 5.54 6.90 15.19
C HIS A 59 4.60 6.45 16.33
N GLY A 60 4.94 5.34 16.96
CA GLY A 60 4.09 4.72 17.98
C GLY A 60 3.07 3.71 17.45
N SER A 61 2.84 3.71 16.14
CA SER A 61 1.99 2.74 15.43
C SER A 61 2.73 2.21 14.20
N ASP A 62 4.01 1.91 14.35
CA ASP A 62 4.90 1.57 13.25
C ASP A 62 4.44 0.31 12.53
N THR A 63 4.57 0.33 11.20
CA THR A 63 4.41 -0.90 10.42
C THR A 63 5.52 -1.88 10.83
N PRO A 64 5.19 -3.14 11.15
CA PRO A 64 6.21 -4.10 11.58
C PRO A 64 7.21 -4.39 10.47
N LYS A 65 8.48 -4.42 10.82
CA LYS A 65 9.57 -4.79 9.91
C LYS A 65 9.74 -6.30 9.89
N GLY A 66 10.23 -6.82 8.78
CA GLY A 66 10.54 -8.24 8.65
C GLY A 66 10.08 -8.84 7.35
N HIS A 67 9.98 -10.17 7.35
CA HIS A 67 9.59 -10.96 6.20
C HIS A 67 8.18 -11.50 6.41
N PHE A 68 7.29 -11.19 5.48
CA PHE A 68 5.89 -11.60 5.49
C PHE A 68 5.50 -12.13 4.12
N GLU A 69 4.25 -12.49 3.95
CA GLU A 69 3.70 -12.84 2.63
C GLU A 69 2.25 -12.38 2.54
N ILE A 70 1.78 -12.19 1.30
CA ILE A 70 0.39 -11.85 1.05
C ILE A 70 -0.49 -12.99 1.54
N GLN A 71 -1.50 -12.64 2.34
CA GLN A 71 -2.43 -13.58 2.93
C GLN A 71 -3.72 -13.66 2.09
N ALA A 72 -4.57 -14.63 2.42
CA ALA A 72 -5.81 -14.86 1.67
C ALA A 72 -6.85 -13.75 1.90
N GLU A 73 -6.83 -13.12 3.06
CA GLU A 73 -7.84 -12.12 3.41
C GLU A 73 -7.67 -10.85 2.58
N ARG A 74 -8.73 -10.47 1.88
CA ARG A 74 -8.80 -9.23 1.11
C ARG A 74 -10.25 -8.85 0.90
N GLY A 75 -10.50 -7.57 0.61
CA GLY A 75 -11.85 -7.09 0.38
C GLY A 75 -11.89 -5.72 -0.26
N GLN A 76 -13.09 -5.29 -0.64
CA GLN A 76 -13.28 -4.01 -1.33
C GLN A 76 -13.34 -2.83 -0.37
N HIS A 77 -13.73 -3.05 0.89
CA HIS A 77 -13.94 -1.97 1.85
C HIS A 77 -13.86 -2.48 3.28
N PHE A 78 -13.40 -1.65 4.20
CA PHE A 78 -13.56 -1.86 5.63
C PHE A 78 -13.68 -0.51 6.34
N PHE A 79 -14.24 -0.53 7.55
CA PHE A 79 -14.29 0.64 8.41
C PHE A 79 -14.03 0.24 9.86
N ASN A 80 -13.11 0.94 10.52
CA ASN A 80 -12.77 0.70 11.93
C ASN A 80 -13.41 1.78 12.79
N THR A 81 -14.40 1.40 13.61
CA THR A 81 -15.13 2.34 14.45
C THR A 81 -14.27 2.94 15.55
N GLN A 82 -13.22 2.27 15.99
CA GLN A 82 -12.34 2.78 17.04
C GLN A 82 -11.44 3.91 16.54
N SER A 83 -10.92 3.78 15.33
CA SER A 83 -10.08 4.83 14.73
C SER A 83 -10.89 5.88 13.99
N GLY A 84 -12.14 5.56 13.63
CA GLY A 84 -12.97 6.44 12.81
C GLY A 84 -12.56 6.49 11.35
N GLU A 85 -11.73 5.55 10.91
CA GLU A 85 -11.21 5.48 9.54
C GLU A 85 -11.45 4.11 8.93
N GLY A 86 -11.63 4.09 7.62
CA GLY A 86 -11.65 2.89 6.83
C GLY A 86 -10.83 3.07 5.58
N ALA A 87 -10.92 2.12 4.67
CA ALA A 87 -10.26 2.21 3.36
C ALA A 87 -10.89 1.26 2.38
N ASN A 88 -10.53 1.43 1.11
CA ASN A 88 -10.99 0.58 0.02
C ASN A 88 -9.85 -0.27 -0.51
N TYR A 89 -10.19 -1.39 -1.14
CA TYR A 89 -9.24 -2.28 -1.83
C TYR A 89 -8.09 -2.71 -0.92
N TRP A 90 -8.40 -3.54 0.07
CA TRP A 90 -7.41 -4.01 1.02
C TRP A 90 -6.99 -5.45 0.78
N VAL A 91 -5.74 -5.75 1.08
CA VAL A 91 -5.21 -7.11 1.09
C VAL A 91 -4.26 -7.26 2.27
N SER A 92 -4.42 -8.34 3.03
CA SER A 92 -3.65 -8.58 4.25
C SER A 92 -2.27 -9.14 3.95
N PHE A 93 -1.25 -8.71 4.73
CA PHE A 93 0.08 -9.31 4.65
C PHE A 93 0.58 -9.79 6.02
N LYS A 94 -0.15 -9.53 7.10
CA LYS A 94 0.22 -9.99 8.44
C LYS A 94 -1.00 -10.04 9.34
N ASP A 95 -1.04 -11.07 10.19
CA ASP A 95 -2.06 -11.27 11.23
C ASP A 95 -3.50 -11.32 10.70
N HIS A 96 -3.66 -11.81 9.48
CA HIS A 96 -4.95 -12.16 8.86
C HIS A 96 -6.02 -11.08 9.03
N GLY A 97 -5.76 -9.90 8.44
CA GLY A 97 -6.70 -8.79 8.45
C GLY A 97 -6.32 -7.62 9.36
N ILE A 98 -5.17 -7.71 10.04
CA ILE A 98 -4.69 -6.63 10.91
C ILE A 98 -3.76 -5.66 10.15
N TYR A 99 -2.76 -6.19 9.46
CA TYR A 99 -1.83 -5.37 8.68
C TYR A 99 -2.10 -5.54 7.20
N LEU A 100 -2.45 -4.44 6.55
CA LEU A 100 -2.99 -4.42 5.18
C LEU A 100 -2.22 -3.46 4.29
N PHE A 101 -2.25 -3.76 2.97
CA PHE A 101 -2.13 -2.75 1.94
C PHE A 101 -3.55 -2.27 1.61
N HIS A 102 -3.78 -0.98 1.52
CA HIS A 102 -5.10 -0.45 1.16
C HIS A 102 -4.99 0.97 0.59
N SER A 103 -6.11 1.51 0.13
CA SER A 103 -6.16 2.89 -0.37
C SER A 103 -5.89 3.92 0.72
N VAL A 104 -5.72 5.18 0.33
CA VAL A 104 -5.80 6.30 1.28
C VAL A 104 -7.13 6.22 2.04
N PRO A 105 -7.17 6.74 3.30
CA PRO A 105 -8.30 6.43 4.18
C PRO A 105 -9.59 7.16 3.83
N VAL A 106 -10.70 6.54 4.24
CA VAL A 106 -12.04 7.11 4.14
C VAL A 106 -12.63 7.33 5.53
N ASP A 107 -13.63 8.23 5.62
CA ASP A 107 -14.39 8.46 6.85
C ASP A 107 -15.60 7.52 6.94
N ALA A 108 -16.45 7.73 7.95
CA ALA A 108 -17.64 6.90 8.18
C ALA A 108 -18.66 6.97 7.04
N ASN A 109 -18.59 7.98 6.19
CA ASN A 109 -19.47 8.16 5.03
C ASN A 109 -18.84 7.68 3.74
N ASP A 110 -17.72 6.92 3.82
CA ASP A 110 -16.95 6.42 2.68
C ASP A 110 -16.40 7.54 1.79
N GLN A 111 -16.12 8.71 2.40
CA GLN A 111 -15.49 9.84 1.71
C GLN A 111 -14.01 9.86 2.03
N TYR A 112 -13.16 10.02 1.02
CA TYR A 112 -11.71 10.06 1.24
C TYR A 112 -11.32 11.27 2.07
N ILE A 113 -10.43 11.04 3.05
CA ILE A 113 -9.93 12.07 3.95
C ILE A 113 -8.77 12.78 3.22
N VAL A 114 -9.09 13.87 2.55
CA VAL A 114 -8.16 14.57 1.64
C VAL A 114 -6.88 14.99 2.35
N LYS A 115 -6.97 15.48 3.58
CA LYS A 115 -5.80 15.89 4.37
C LYS A 115 -4.79 14.75 4.53
N GLU A 116 -5.28 13.53 4.83
CA GLU A 116 -4.44 12.35 4.97
C GLU A 116 -3.92 11.87 3.62
N ALA A 117 -4.77 11.90 2.61
CA ALA A 117 -4.42 11.47 1.26
C ALA A 117 -3.29 12.32 0.66
N GLN A 118 -3.27 13.62 0.94
CA GLN A 118 -2.23 14.53 0.43
C GLN A 118 -0.85 14.27 1.06
N GLN A 119 -0.79 13.51 2.15
CA GLN A 119 0.47 13.13 2.80
C GLN A 119 1.11 11.89 2.18
N LEU A 120 0.44 11.23 1.25
CA LEU A 120 0.90 9.98 0.64
C LEU A 120 2.28 10.15 0.01
N GLY A 121 3.19 9.24 0.35
CA GLY A 121 4.56 9.28 -0.14
C GLY A 121 5.46 10.27 0.57
N LYS A 122 4.92 11.08 1.48
CA LYS A 122 5.65 12.14 2.19
C LYS A 122 5.82 11.84 3.68
N VAL A 123 4.77 11.34 4.32
CA VAL A 123 4.71 11.17 5.78
C VAL A 123 4.16 9.81 6.14
N ALA A 124 4.76 9.17 7.16
CA ALA A 124 4.23 7.98 7.80
C ALA A 124 3.11 8.42 8.74
N ASN A 125 1.86 8.19 8.36
CA ASN A 125 0.71 8.73 9.08
C ASN A 125 -0.43 7.73 9.32
N SER A 126 -0.22 6.43 9.03
CA SER A 126 -1.24 5.41 9.26
C SER A 126 -1.17 4.82 10.68
N HIS A 127 -2.09 3.91 10.99
CA HIS A 127 -2.11 3.18 12.26
C HIS A 127 -1.38 1.83 12.17
N GLY A 128 -0.53 1.64 11.15
CA GLY A 128 0.27 0.42 10.94
C GLY A 128 0.10 -0.19 9.57
N CYS A 129 -1.02 0.02 8.90
CA CYS A 129 -1.25 -0.44 7.54
C CYS A 129 -0.48 0.44 6.54
N ILE A 130 -0.38 -0.04 5.31
CA ILE A 130 0.34 0.65 4.24
C ILE A 130 -0.67 1.26 3.29
N ARG A 131 -0.77 2.58 3.29
CA ARG A 131 -1.67 3.36 2.43
C ARG A 131 -1.05 3.52 1.05
N LEU A 132 -1.88 3.38 0.01
CA LEU A 132 -1.50 3.52 -1.40
C LEU A 132 -2.48 4.47 -2.10
N THR A 133 -2.17 4.87 -3.34
CA THR A 133 -3.17 5.56 -4.16
C THR A 133 -4.38 4.62 -4.36
N ILE A 134 -5.53 5.18 -4.69
CA ILE A 134 -6.73 4.38 -4.96
C ILE A 134 -6.44 3.38 -6.09
N ALA A 135 -5.84 3.84 -7.19
CA ALA A 135 -5.54 2.98 -8.35
C ALA A 135 -4.53 1.88 -8.00
N ASP A 136 -3.47 2.21 -7.26
CA ASP A 136 -2.45 1.22 -6.88
C ASP A 136 -3.04 0.16 -5.95
N ALA A 137 -3.84 0.58 -4.97
CA ALA A 137 -4.49 -0.34 -4.05
C ALA A 137 -5.45 -1.28 -4.77
N LYS A 138 -6.25 -0.74 -5.69
CA LYS A 138 -7.18 -1.54 -6.49
C LYS A 138 -6.44 -2.56 -7.34
N TRP A 139 -5.37 -2.14 -8.01
CA TRP A 139 -4.57 -3.05 -8.84
C TRP A 139 -3.95 -4.16 -8.00
N LEU A 140 -3.37 -3.82 -6.86
CA LEU A 140 -2.76 -4.81 -5.96
C LEU A 140 -3.82 -5.79 -5.45
N TYR A 141 -4.95 -5.28 -4.99
CA TYR A 141 -6.08 -6.08 -4.53
C TYR A 141 -6.55 -7.08 -5.60
N GLU A 142 -6.61 -6.65 -6.86
CA GLU A 142 -7.12 -7.49 -7.96
C GLU A 142 -6.08 -8.48 -8.49
N ASN A 143 -4.79 -8.19 -8.36
CA ASN A 143 -3.76 -8.92 -9.11
C ASN A 143 -2.75 -9.68 -8.26
N ILE A 144 -2.44 -9.26 -7.03
CA ILE A 144 -1.39 -9.89 -6.26
C ILE A 144 -1.82 -11.27 -5.72
N SER A 145 -0.96 -12.27 -5.88
CA SER A 145 -1.26 -13.63 -5.44
C SER A 145 -0.98 -13.82 -3.97
N THR A 146 -1.80 -14.66 -3.32
CA THR A 146 -1.51 -15.15 -1.97
C THR A 146 -0.14 -15.83 -1.95
N HIS A 147 0.60 -15.65 -0.85
CA HIS A 147 1.97 -16.14 -0.64
C HIS A 147 3.06 -15.34 -1.35
N THR A 148 2.74 -14.28 -2.08
CA THR A 148 3.77 -13.36 -2.61
C THR A 148 4.58 -12.81 -1.46
N PRO A 149 5.93 -12.94 -1.47
CA PRO A 149 6.77 -12.43 -0.38
C PRO A 149 6.66 -10.92 -0.22
N VAL A 150 6.64 -10.47 1.04
CA VAL A 150 6.63 -9.05 1.41
C VAL A 150 7.75 -8.83 2.43
N VAL A 151 8.65 -7.90 2.12
CA VAL A 151 9.72 -7.50 3.03
C VAL A 151 9.51 -6.05 3.41
N VAL A 152 9.42 -5.78 4.72
CA VAL A 152 9.29 -4.42 5.26
C VAL A 152 10.58 -4.04 5.95
N SER A 153 11.18 -2.93 5.55
CA SER A 153 12.43 -2.47 6.13
C SER A 153 12.49 -0.95 6.36
#